data_a38bf64ff01fb4467aa04fa17a5462f5
#
_entry.id   a38bf64ff01fb4467aa04fa17a5462f5
#
_cell.length_a   1.000
_cell.length_b   1.000
_cell.length_c   1.000
_cell.angle_alpha   90.00
_cell.angle_beta   90.00
_cell.angle_gamma   90.00
#
_symmetry.space_group_name_H-M   'P 1'
#
loop_
_entity.id
_entity.type
_entity.pdbx_description
1 polymer ?
#
loop_
_entity_poly.entity_id
_entity_poly.type
_entity_poly.pdbx_seq_one_letter_code
_entity_poly.pdbx_strand_id
1 'polypeptide(L)'
;MKIKKLSTLILSIIFIICRPAYTVNVSADDSSALGLPEFPKISSDYVVLMDADSGEVLYSSNADTQCYPASTTKLLTALLTVENCSLTDTVTFSQAAVDSIDYGDANASISPGEELTVEQALYCLILRSANEVAYGLAEHVGQTVSSFASMMNSRMEELGATHTHFTNPSGLSDQFHYTTPYDMALIAQACFNNKTLMKIVSHSGVYTIGPTNKSNFTRYYRHRYQMLPGGDYAYKYSLGGKTGYTDDAGNCLVSFAQKDDLRLICVIMKSTDAGRYKDTTALFDYYFNNYHKVYLDNSASSLSTGQVDILNITGRVSSSSDISIGFADDTYLLVPTSVKLSELTGIVTYSDNPAYAGKDGGFACITYYYGNANVGNATIMINYTGNDKNTGLNGVPHASYSTYNPSKDTVFHINIPIVAGIILGAGLITAGIIFILRNFRRRKSHYGSRRLRF
;
A
#
# COMPACT_ATOMS: atom_id res chain seq x y z
N MET A 1 -25.94 -38.74 -3.64
CA MET A 1 -24.85 -37.99 -4.29
C MET A 1 -25.03 -36.46 -4.26
N LYS A 2 -25.92 -35.90 -3.44
CA LYS A 2 -26.16 -34.43 -3.35
C LYS A 2 -25.70 -33.78 -2.02
N ILE A 3 -25.27 -34.57 -1.06
CA ILE A 3 -24.86 -34.04 0.28
C ILE A 3 -23.36 -33.70 0.33
N LYS A 4 -22.51 -34.35 -0.48
CA LYS A 4 -21.05 -34.07 -0.52
C LYS A 4 -20.69 -32.75 -1.20
N LYS A 5 -21.56 -32.17 -2.05
CA LYS A 5 -21.29 -30.86 -2.70
C LYS A 5 -21.67 -29.67 -1.81
N LEU A 6 -22.49 -29.86 -0.79
CA LEU A 6 -22.90 -28.77 0.12
C LEU A 6 -21.85 -28.54 1.22
N SER A 7 -21.14 -29.58 1.66
CA SER A 7 -20.09 -29.47 2.66
C SER A 7 -18.82 -28.76 2.12
N THR A 8 -18.53 -28.93 0.81
CA THR A 8 -17.38 -28.28 0.16
C THR A 8 -17.61 -26.77 -0.05
N LEU A 9 -18.88 -26.37 -0.27
CA LEU A 9 -19.22 -24.95 -0.43
C LEU A 9 -19.21 -24.18 0.90
N ILE A 10 -19.57 -24.83 2.00
CA ILE A 10 -19.53 -24.21 3.35
C ILE A 10 -18.11 -24.09 3.86
N LEU A 11 -17.20 -25.01 3.53
CA LEU A 11 -15.78 -24.91 3.88
C LEU A 11 -15.07 -23.80 3.11
N SER A 12 -15.47 -23.54 1.86
CA SER A 12 -14.89 -22.46 1.02
C SER A 12 -15.29 -21.07 1.50
N ILE A 13 -16.43 -20.91 2.17
CA ILE A 13 -16.90 -19.60 2.68
C ILE A 13 -16.22 -19.24 4.02
N ILE A 14 -15.76 -20.21 4.79
CA ILE A 14 -15.07 -19.97 6.06
C ILE A 14 -13.62 -19.52 5.86
N PHE A 15 -13.00 -19.81 4.70
CA PHE A 15 -11.63 -19.39 4.39
C PHE A 15 -11.48 -17.93 3.91
N ILE A 16 -12.61 -17.23 3.64
CA ILE A 16 -12.59 -15.84 3.13
C ILE A 16 -12.62 -14.81 4.28
N ILE A 17 -12.85 -15.21 5.54
CA ILE A 17 -13.10 -14.27 6.65
C ILE A 17 -11.88 -14.00 7.54
N CYS A 18 -10.75 -14.70 7.37
CA CYS A 18 -9.53 -14.46 8.14
C CYS A 18 -8.39 -13.94 7.27
N ARG A 19 -8.50 -12.71 6.77
CA ARG A 19 -7.33 -11.90 6.50
C ARG A 19 -7.10 -11.02 7.73
N PRO A 20 -5.97 -11.10 8.42
CA PRO A 20 -5.63 -10.09 9.39
C PRO A 20 -5.39 -8.79 8.62
N ALA A 21 -6.33 -7.86 8.71
CA ALA A 21 -6.10 -6.48 8.33
C ALA A 21 -5.04 -5.94 9.32
N TYR A 22 -3.80 -5.87 8.89
CA TYR A 22 -2.77 -5.16 9.63
C TYR A 22 -2.97 -3.66 9.40
N THR A 23 -3.91 -3.08 10.12
CA THR A 23 -3.98 -1.65 10.32
C THR A 23 -3.44 -1.39 11.71
N VAL A 24 -2.28 -0.76 11.80
CA VAL A 24 -1.89 -0.03 12.99
C VAL A 24 -2.82 1.19 13.05
N ASN A 25 -4.04 0.97 13.48
CA ASN A 25 -4.90 2.08 13.86
C ASN A 25 -4.46 2.49 15.27
N VAL A 26 -3.56 3.47 15.36
CA VAL A 26 -3.43 4.23 16.60
C VAL A 26 -4.77 4.93 16.78
N SER A 27 -5.62 4.36 17.62
CA SER A 27 -6.91 4.99 17.95
C SER A 27 -6.63 6.25 18.76
N ALA A 28 -7.55 7.21 18.72
CA ALA A 28 -7.43 8.42 19.54
C ALA A 28 -7.29 8.10 21.06
N ASP A 29 -7.72 6.92 21.51
CA ASP A 29 -7.55 6.43 22.88
C ASP A 29 -6.10 6.02 23.20
N ASP A 30 -5.29 5.62 22.21
CA ASP A 30 -3.90 5.20 22.44
C ASP A 30 -2.95 6.39 22.59
N SER A 31 -3.27 7.55 22.01
CA SER A 31 -2.41 8.74 22.04
C SER A 31 -2.14 9.24 23.48
N SER A 32 -3.14 9.20 24.36
CA SER A 32 -2.98 9.63 25.75
C SER A 32 -2.09 8.67 26.57
N ALA A 33 -2.16 7.37 26.29
CA ALA A 33 -1.33 6.35 26.94
C ALA A 33 0.15 6.47 26.54
N LEU A 34 0.41 6.96 25.31
CA LEU A 34 1.76 7.18 24.77
C LEU A 34 2.34 8.56 25.14
N GLY A 35 1.60 9.41 25.87
CA GLY A 35 2.02 10.78 26.17
C GLY A 35 2.10 11.68 24.94
N LEU A 36 1.40 11.33 23.86
CA LEU A 36 1.34 12.09 22.62
C LEU A 36 0.31 13.22 22.71
N PRO A 37 0.50 14.31 21.94
CA PRO A 37 -0.53 15.31 21.76
C PRO A 37 -1.80 14.71 21.14
N GLU A 38 -2.92 15.40 21.31
CA GLU A 38 -4.17 15.04 20.63
C GLU A 38 -3.95 14.89 19.12
N PHE A 39 -4.47 13.80 18.55
CA PHE A 39 -4.36 13.52 17.12
C PHE A 39 -5.13 14.59 16.32
N PRO A 40 -4.57 15.14 15.24
CA PRO A 40 -5.23 16.18 14.47
C PRO A 40 -6.54 15.69 13.85
N LYS A 41 -7.52 16.58 13.80
CA LYS A 41 -8.78 16.29 13.12
C LYS A 41 -8.54 16.28 11.60
N ILE A 42 -8.70 15.13 10.98
CA ILE A 42 -8.63 14.93 9.53
C ILE A 42 -10.03 15.00 8.94
N SER A 43 -10.19 15.82 7.91
CA SER A 43 -11.49 16.05 7.26
C SER A 43 -11.73 15.14 6.06
N SER A 44 -10.67 14.56 5.52
CA SER A 44 -10.73 13.64 4.37
C SER A 44 -11.01 12.22 4.83
N ASP A 45 -11.92 11.53 4.12
CA ASP A 45 -12.35 10.19 4.48
C ASP A 45 -11.48 9.09 3.89
N TYR A 46 -10.76 9.36 2.81
CA TYR A 46 -9.96 8.38 2.05
C TYR A 46 -8.48 8.75 2.16
N VAL A 47 -7.81 8.19 3.15
CA VAL A 47 -6.44 8.61 3.53
C VAL A 47 -5.56 7.42 3.85
N VAL A 48 -4.29 7.51 3.42
CA VAL A 48 -3.19 6.68 3.92
C VAL A 48 -1.98 7.58 4.16
N LEU A 49 -1.41 7.50 5.35
CA LEU A 49 -0.07 7.97 5.65
C LEU A 49 0.84 6.75 5.84
N MET A 50 1.95 6.71 5.14
CA MET A 50 2.87 5.59 5.11
C MET A 50 4.30 6.06 5.37
N ASP A 51 5.05 5.31 6.15
CA ASP A 51 6.50 5.41 6.17
C ASP A 51 7.05 4.87 4.84
N ALA A 52 7.74 5.72 4.09
CA ALA A 52 8.18 5.39 2.74
C ALA A 52 9.25 4.29 2.71
N ASP A 53 10.06 4.15 3.76
CA ASP A 53 11.16 3.19 3.81
C ASP A 53 10.67 1.79 4.21
N SER A 54 9.87 1.68 5.27
CA SER A 54 9.34 0.40 5.74
C SER A 54 8.08 -0.07 5.02
N GLY A 55 7.29 0.87 4.44
CA GLY A 55 5.96 0.60 3.93
C GLY A 55 4.89 0.46 5.03
N GLU A 56 5.23 0.78 6.28
CA GLU A 56 4.29 0.73 7.39
C GLU A 56 3.24 1.83 7.26
N VAL A 57 1.97 1.45 7.44
CA VAL A 57 0.85 2.39 7.45
C VAL A 57 0.72 3.00 8.84
N LEU A 58 0.99 4.30 8.93
CA LEU A 58 1.00 5.06 10.19
C LEU A 58 -0.39 5.61 10.55
N TYR A 59 -1.18 5.95 9.53
CA TYR A 59 -2.56 6.39 9.66
C TYR A 59 -3.34 5.98 8.43
N SER A 60 -4.57 5.55 8.63
CA SER A 60 -5.47 5.24 7.51
C SER A 60 -6.94 5.53 7.83
N SER A 61 -7.66 5.89 6.80
CA SER A 61 -9.11 5.97 6.77
C SER A 61 -9.59 5.46 5.42
N ASN A 62 -10.53 4.50 5.40
CA ASN A 62 -11.01 3.86 4.17
C ASN A 62 -9.89 3.43 3.20
N ALA A 63 -8.77 2.91 3.75
CA ALA A 63 -7.55 2.61 2.99
C ALA A 63 -7.77 1.66 1.81
N ASP A 64 -8.65 0.66 1.96
CA ASP A 64 -8.94 -0.37 0.96
C ASP A 64 -10.23 -0.11 0.18
N THR A 65 -10.85 1.07 0.38
CA THR A 65 -12.08 1.40 -0.33
C THR A 65 -11.77 1.88 -1.74
N GLN A 66 -12.41 1.26 -2.71
CA GLN A 66 -12.25 1.60 -4.14
C GLN A 66 -12.67 3.03 -4.42
N CYS A 67 -11.84 3.75 -5.17
CA CYS A 67 -12.08 5.12 -5.61
C CYS A 67 -11.37 5.40 -6.95
N TYR A 68 -11.71 6.53 -7.57
CA TYR A 68 -11.08 6.95 -8.81
C TYR A 68 -9.79 7.74 -8.54
N PRO A 69 -8.67 7.40 -9.18
CA PRO A 69 -7.37 8.03 -8.93
C PRO A 69 -7.23 9.41 -9.58
N ALA A 70 -8.00 9.71 -10.62
CA ALA A 70 -7.75 10.85 -11.48
C ALA A 70 -6.27 10.91 -11.93
N SER A 71 -5.72 12.09 -12.12
CA SER A 71 -4.34 12.27 -12.59
C SER A 71 -3.23 11.83 -11.62
N THR A 72 -3.54 11.26 -10.45
CA THR A 72 -2.51 10.59 -9.63
C THR A 72 -2.01 9.31 -10.30
N THR A 73 -2.81 8.70 -11.20
CA THR A 73 -2.42 7.63 -12.14
C THR A 73 -1.09 7.91 -12.85
N LYS A 74 -0.82 9.17 -13.17
CA LYS A 74 0.39 9.58 -13.89
C LYS A 74 1.70 9.33 -13.15
N LEU A 75 1.64 9.06 -11.84
CA LEU A 75 2.80 8.58 -11.09
C LEU A 75 3.25 7.20 -11.59
N LEU A 76 2.30 6.28 -11.81
CA LEU A 76 2.63 4.97 -12.36
C LEU A 76 3.07 5.06 -13.83
N THR A 77 2.43 5.92 -14.63
CA THR A 77 2.87 6.18 -16.01
C THR A 77 4.30 6.68 -16.05
N ALA A 78 4.66 7.63 -15.16
CA ALA A 78 6.02 8.14 -15.06
C ALA A 78 7.00 7.07 -14.56
N LEU A 79 6.61 6.25 -13.57
CA LEU A 79 7.44 5.17 -13.05
C LEU A 79 7.76 4.15 -14.14
N LEU A 80 6.76 3.64 -14.85
CA LEU A 80 6.96 2.70 -15.96
C LEU A 80 7.82 3.30 -17.07
N THR A 81 7.67 4.61 -17.34
CA THR A 81 8.50 5.28 -18.35
C THR A 81 9.99 5.29 -17.94
N VAL A 82 10.31 5.67 -16.70
CA VAL A 82 11.71 5.69 -16.24
C VAL A 82 12.30 4.30 -16.01
N GLU A 83 11.47 3.28 -15.81
CA GLU A 83 11.90 1.88 -15.71
C GLU A 83 12.22 1.25 -17.07
N ASN A 84 11.64 1.76 -18.18
CA ASN A 84 11.73 1.12 -19.50
C ASN A 84 12.43 1.95 -20.57
N CYS A 85 12.70 3.24 -20.35
CA CYS A 85 13.27 4.14 -21.35
C CYS A 85 14.46 4.92 -20.82
N SER A 86 15.36 5.32 -21.74
CA SER A 86 16.39 6.33 -21.46
C SER A 86 15.75 7.72 -21.44
N LEU A 87 16.19 8.60 -20.56
CA LEU A 87 15.72 10.00 -20.53
C LEU A 87 15.98 10.77 -21.82
N THR A 88 16.96 10.31 -22.62
CA THR A 88 17.35 10.90 -23.91
C THR A 88 16.62 10.33 -25.10
N ASP A 89 15.82 9.27 -24.92
CA ASP A 89 15.02 8.71 -26.00
C ASP A 89 14.01 9.76 -26.52
N THR A 90 13.71 9.70 -27.82
CA THR A 90 12.79 10.64 -28.46
C THR A 90 11.39 10.06 -28.53
N VAL A 91 10.45 10.75 -27.89
CA VAL A 91 9.01 10.48 -27.96
C VAL A 91 8.41 11.29 -29.09
N THR A 92 7.81 10.63 -30.08
CA THR A 92 7.04 11.26 -31.17
C THR A 92 5.55 11.12 -30.83
N PHE A 93 4.83 12.23 -30.70
CA PHE A 93 3.42 12.23 -30.31
C PHE A 93 2.54 11.98 -31.53
N SER A 94 1.77 10.89 -31.51
CA SER A 94 0.83 10.56 -32.57
C SER A 94 -0.37 11.52 -32.62
N GLN A 95 -1.10 11.54 -33.74
CA GLN A 95 -2.39 12.22 -33.81
C GLN A 95 -3.35 11.66 -32.77
N ALA A 96 -3.37 10.32 -32.54
CA ALA A 96 -4.25 9.67 -31.58
C ALA A 96 -3.94 10.11 -30.13
N ALA A 97 -2.66 10.23 -29.77
CA ALA A 97 -2.26 10.73 -28.46
C ALA A 97 -2.74 12.17 -28.21
N VAL A 98 -2.64 13.03 -29.23
CA VAL A 98 -3.10 14.42 -29.12
C VAL A 98 -4.63 14.52 -29.10
N ASP A 99 -5.34 13.70 -29.88
CA ASP A 99 -6.80 13.67 -29.93
C ASP A 99 -7.44 12.93 -28.74
N SER A 100 -6.62 12.35 -27.84
CA SER A 100 -7.11 11.62 -26.65
C SER A 100 -7.64 12.52 -25.54
N ILE A 101 -7.59 13.85 -25.72
CA ILE A 101 -7.99 14.84 -24.71
C ILE A 101 -9.15 15.69 -25.20
N ASP A 102 -10.05 16.02 -24.29
CA ASP A 102 -11.16 16.95 -24.54
C ASP A 102 -10.76 18.40 -24.24
N TYR A 103 -11.60 19.31 -24.73
CA TYR A 103 -11.42 20.74 -24.44
C TYR A 103 -11.53 21.01 -22.94
N GLY A 104 -10.51 21.63 -22.38
CA GLY A 104 -10.42 21.93 -20.95
C GLY A 104 -9.56 20.95 -20.17
N ASP A 105 -9.19 19.83 -20.75
CA ASP A 105 -8.28 18.87 -20.12
C ASP A 105 -6.88 19.44 -19.88
N ALA A 106 -6.22 18.89 -18.88
CA ALA A 106 -4.84 19.24 -18.58
C ALA A 106 -3.91 18.78 -19.72
N ASN A 107 -3.19 19.74 -20.32
CA ASN A 107 -2.31 19.49 -21.45
C ASN A 107 -1.04 20.35 -21.40
N ALA A 108 -0.07 20.01 -22.22
CA ALA A 108 1.19 20.72 -22.46
C ALA A 108 1.24 21.39 -23.85
N SER A 109 0.12 21.41 -24.56
CA SER A 109 -0.01 21.96 -25.91
C SER A 109 0.94 21.30 -26.92
N ILE A 110 0.95 19.99 -26.92
CA ILE A 110 1.73 19.18 -27.86
C ILE A 110 0.98 19.07 -29.19
N SER A 111 1.70 19.15 -30.27
CA SER A 111 1.16 19.00 -31.65
C SER A 111 1.43 17.58 -32.18
N PRO A 112 0.56 17.07 -33.08
CA PRO A 112 0.81 15.79 -33.73
C PRO A 112 2.13 15.78 -34.51
N GLY A 113 2.92 14.71 -34.30
CA GLY A 113 4.27 14.56 -34.86
C GLY A 113 5.32 15.42 -34.18
N GLU A 114 5.00 16.05 -33.05
CA GLU A 114 5.98 16.75 -32.23
C GLU A 114 6.89 15.72 -31.52
N GLU A 115 8.15 16.10 -31.35
CA GLU A 115 9.18 15.28 -30.73
C GLU A 115 9.71 15.97 -29.49
N LEU A 116 9.71 15.22 -28.37
CA LEU A 116 10.33 15.60 -27.10
C LEU A 116 11.24 14.46 -26.63
N THR A 117 12.23 14.79 -25.83
CA THR A 117 12.91 13.74 -25.08
C THR A 117 11.99 13.15 -24.00
N VAL A 118 12.24 11.90 -23.59
CA VAL A 118 11.53 11.28 -22.46
C VAL A 118 11.60 12.17 -21.22
N GLU A 119 12.76 12.79 -20.93
CA GLU A 119 12.90 13.74 -19.81
C GLU A 119 11.91 14.90 -19.95
N GLN A 120 11.85 15.56 -21.11
CA GLN A 120 10.93 16.67 -21.37
C GLN A 120 9.46 16.24 -21.23
N ALA A 121 9.12 15.08 -21.79
CA ALA A 121 7.78 14.52 -21.68
C ALA A 121 7.39 14.23 -20.22
N LEU A 122 8.29 13.66 -19.41
CA LEU A 122 8.06 13.42 -17.98
C LEU A 122 7.84 14.73 -17.20
N TYR A 123 8.57 15.79 -17.50
CA TYR A 123 8.32 17.11 -16.90
C TYR A 123 6.94 17.65 -17.28
N CYS A 124 6.52 17.52 -18.55
CA CYS A 124 5.15 17.87 -18.96
C CYS A 124 4.10 17.05 -18.22
N LEU A 125 4.31 15.73 -18.14
CA LEU A 125 3.41 14.79 -17.45
C LEU A 125 3.20 15.14 -15.98
N ILE A 126 4.26 15.43 -15.26
CA ILE A 126 4.20 15.68 -13.81
C ILE A 126 3.80 17.11 -13.49
N LEU A 127 4.47 18.13 -14.08
CA LEU A 127 4.23 19.52 -13.74
C LEU A 127 2.89 20.05 -14.26
N ARG A 128 2.54 19.70 -15.50
CA ARG A 128 1.29 20.17 -16.15
C ARG A 128 0.15 19.19 -16.00
N SER A 129 0.46 17.94 -15.59
CA SER A 129 -0.52 16.86 -15.60
C SER A 129 -1.04 16.56 -17.03
N ALA A 130 -0.21 16.74 -18.03
CA ALA A 130 -0.58 16.68 -19.44
C ALA A 130 -1.10 15.30 -19.84
N ASN A 131 -2.36 15.24 -20.29
CA ASN A 131 -3.03 13.99 -20.65
C ASN A 131 -2.49 13.42 -21.95
N GLU A 132 -2.36 14.26 -23.02
CA GLU A 132 -1.81 13.85 -24.32
C GLU A 132 -0.39 13.32 -24.18
N VAL A 133 0.37 13.86 -23.23
CA VAL A 133 1.72 13.36 -22.96
C VAL A 133 1.70 11.98 -22.31
N ALA A 134 0.72 11.71 -21.44
CA ALA A 134 0.55 10.38 -20.86
C ALA A 134 0.28 9.33 -21.95
N TYR A 135 -0.57 9.66 -22.92
CA TYR A 135 -0.86 8.77 -24.05
C TYR A 135 0.35 8.60 -24.98
N GLY A 136 1.08 9.68 -25.30
CA GLY A 136 2.30 9.58 -26.10
C GLY A 136 3.39 8.74 -25.44
N LEU A 137 3.57 8.86 -24.12
CA LEU A 137 4.49 8.00 -23.35
C LEU A 137 4.00 6.54 -23.33
N ALA A 138 2.70 6.32 -23.20
CA ALA A 138 2.14 4.97 -23.25
C ALA A 138 2.35 4.30 -24.62
N GLU A 139 2.21 5.05 -25.72
CA GLU A 139 2.52 4.55 -27.06
C GLU A 139 4.02 4.29 -27.24
N HIS A 140 4.87 5.16 -26.71
CA HIS A 140 6.33 5.01 -26.80
C HIS A 140 6.83 3.77 -26.05
N VAL A 141 6.35 3.54 -24.81
CA VAL A 141 6.78 2.43 -23.95
C VAL A 141 6.09 1.12 -24.32
N GLY A 142 4.76 1.15 -24.45
CA GLY A 142 3.92 -0.04 -24.66
C GLY A 142 3.59 -0.33 -26.12
N GLN A 143 4.02 0.51 -27.07
CA GLN A 143 3.65 0.51 -28.50
C GLN A 143 2.17 0.80 -28.75
N THR A 144 1.30 0.44 -27.82
CA THR A 144 -0.13 0.79 -27.81
C THR A 144 -0.58 1.15 -26.41
N VAL A 145 -1.62 1.98 -26.28
CA VAL A 145 -2.23 2.33 -24.99
C VAL A 145 -2.74 1.08 -24.26
N SER A 146 -3.31 0.11 -24.98
CA SER A 146 -3.80 -1.14 -24.39
C SER A 146 -2.67 -2.01 -23.82
N SER A 147 -1.57 -2.13 -24.55
CA SER A 147 -0.38 -2.84 -24.05
C SER A 147 0.20 -2.14 -22.83
N PHE A 148 0.28 -0.81 -22.83
CA PHE A 148 0.75 -0.04 -21.69
C PHE A 148 -0.18 -0.21 -20.47
N ALA A 149 -1.51 -0.21 -20.65
CA ALA A 149 -2.46 -0.48 -19.59
C ALA A 149 -2.26 -1.89 -18.99
N SER A 150 -1.93 -2.89 -19.82
CA SER A 150 -1.55 -4.22 -19.34
C SER A 150 -0.26 -4.19 -18.52
N MET A 151 0.75 -3.42 -18.95
CA MET A 151 1.98 -3.22 -18.16
C MET A 151 1.68 -2.54 -16.82
N MET A 152 0.79 -1.52 -16.81
CA MET A 152 0.35 -0.88 -15.57
C MET A 152 -0.24 -1.91 -14.58
N ASN A 153 -1.16 -2.74 -15.03
CA ASN A 153 -1.81 -3.74 -14.18
C ASN A 153 -0.84 -4.83 -13.70
N SER A 154 0.06 -5.30 -14.56
CA SER A 154 1.13 -6.23 -14.14
C SER A 154 2.03 -5.61 -13.08
N ARG A 155 2.37 -4.33 -13.22
CA ARG A 155 3.18 -3.64 -12.21
C ARG A 155 2.44 -3.49 -10.88
N MET A 156 1.11 -3.33 -10.91
CA MET A 156 0.29 -3.34 -9.70
C MET A 156 0.36 -4.68 -8.96
N GLU A 157 0.24 -5.79 -9.70
CA GLU A 157 0.39 -7.13 -9.11
C GLU A 157 1.77 -7.31 -8.45
N GLU A 158 2.85 -6.88 -9.12
CA GLU A 158 4.22 -6.93 -8.58
C GLU A 158 4.39 -6.09 -7.29
N LEU A 159 3.72 -4.94 -7.20
CA LEU A 159 3.73 -4.08 -6.02
C LEU A 159 2.80 -4.58 -4.91
N GLY A 160 2.00 -5.63 -5.15
CA GLY A 160 1.00 -6.13 -4.21
C GLY A 160 -0.28 -5.29 -4.13
N ALA A 161 -0.48 -4.37 -5.09
CA ALA A 161 -1.65 -3.50 -5.21
C ALA A 161 -2.81 -4.24 -5.89
N THR A 162 -3.49 -5.09 -5.14
CA THR A 162 -4.46 -6.08 -5.69
C THR A 162 -5.88 -5.55 -5.85
N HIS A 163 -6.16 -4.32 -5.40
CA HIS A 163 -7.48 -3.68 -5.50
C HIS A 163 -7.49 -2.53 -6.53
N THR A 164 -6.56 -2.57 -7.48
CA THR A 164 -6.36 -1.54 -8.50
C THR A 164 -6.50 -2.13 -9.89
N HIS A 165 -7.14 -1.38 -10.78
CA HIS A 165 -7.17 -1.68 -12.20
C HIS A 165 -7.10 -0.38 -13.01
N PHE A 166 -6.17 -0.31 -13.94
CA PHE A 166 -5.96 0.84 -14.81
C PHE A 166 -6.31 0.50 -16.25
N THR A 167 -7.08 1.37 -16.89
CA THR A 167 -7.50 1.26 -18.31
C THR A 167 -6.79 2.25 -19.22
N ASN A 168 -6.21 3.32 -18.63
CA ASN A 168 -5.55 4.38 -19.40
C ASN A 168 -4.36 5.00 -18.61
N PRO A 169 -3.43 5.67 -19.31
CA PRO A 169 -2.21 6.20 -18.68
C PRO A 169 -2.41 7.55 -17.96
N SER A 170 -3.56 8.20 -18.13
CA SER A 170 -3.79 9.59 -17.72
C SER A 170 -4.61 9.73 -16.44
N GLY A 171 -5.47 8.76 -16.15
CA GLY A 171 -6.45 8.81 -15.07
C GLY A 171 -7.73 9.56 -15.44
N LEU A 172 -8.02 9.74 -16.74
CA LEU A 172 -9.32 10.18 -17.21
C LEU A 172 -10.39 9.15 -16.80
N SER A 173 -11.61 9.64 -16.58
CA SER A 173 -12.71 8.85 -16.04
C SER A 173 -13.05 7.66 -16.93
N ASP A 174 -13.05 6.47 -16.32
CA ASP A 174 -13.52 5.21 -16.88
C ASP A 174 -14.02 4.36 -15.73
N GLN A 175 -15.16 3.69 -15.87
CA GLN A 175 -15.77 2.90 -14.80
C GLN A 175 -14.90 1.73 -14.31
N PHE A 176 -13.95 1.29 -15.14
CA PHE A 176 -13.00 0.21 -14.82
C PHE A 176 -11.62 0.73 -14.42
N HIS A 177 -11.43 2.06 -14.33
CA HIS A 177 -10.20 2.70 -13.92
C HIS A 177 -10.27 3.12 -12.45
N TYR A 178 -9.81 2.27 -11.55
CA TYR A 178 -9.95 2.47 -10.11
C TYR A 178 -8.70 2.03 -9.33
N THR A 179 -8.61 2.49 -8.10
CA THR A 179 -7.57 2.16 -7.13
C THR A 179 -8.13 2.25 -5.71
N THR A 180 -7.28 2.05 -4.70
CA THR A 180 -7.54 2.38 -3.30
C THR A 180 -6.48 3.33 -2.77
N PRO A 181 -6.70 4.05 -1.66
CA PRO A 181 -5.66 4.85 -1.02
C PRO A 181 -4.40 4.07 -0.68
N TYR A 182 -4.54 2.81 -0.23
CA TYR A 182 -3.42 1.94 0.09
C TYR A 182 -2.63 1.54 -1.17
N ASP A 183 -3.31 1.07 -2.20
CA ASP A 183 -2.65 0.70 -3.46
C ASP A 183 -1.93 1.90 -4.11
N MET A 184 -2.54 3.09 -4.01
CA MET A 184 -1.88 4.32 -4.46
C MET A 184 -0.65 4.67 -3.62
N ALA A 185 -0.64 4.35 -2.31
CA ALA A 185 0.55 4.53 -1.47
C ALA A 185 1.68 3.57 -1.86
N LEU A 186 1.37 2.33 -2.29
CA LEU A 186 2.38 1.40 -2.84
C LEU A 186 3.01 1.93 -4.13
N ILE A 187 2.20 2.49 -5.04
CA ILE A 187 2.70 3.19 -6.24
C ILE A 187 3.62 4.34 -5.84
N ALA A 188 3.16 5.16 -4.89
CA ALA A 188 3.92 6.30 -4.41
C ALA A 188 5.24 5.87 -3.76
N GLN A 189 5.28 4.76 -3.01
CA GLN A 189 6.50 4.23 -2.43
C GLN A 189 7.51 3.82 -3.51
N ALA A 190 7.06 3.12 -4.55
CA ALA A 190 7.91 2.77 -5.69
C ALA A 190 8.46 4.02 -6.39
N CYS A 191 7.63 5.07 -6.56
CA CYS A 191 8.05 6.36 -7.10
C CYS A 191 9.08 7.05 -6.20
N PHE A 192 8.86 7.07 -4.87
CA PHE A 192 9.75 7.73 -3.92
C PHE A 192 11.13 7.07 -3.88
N ASN A 193 11.21 5.79 -4.12
CA ASN A 193 12.47 5.03 -4.20
C ASN A 193 13.19 5.20 -5.54
N ASN A 194 12.54 5.77 -6.56
CA ASN A 194 13.16 6.04 -7.85
C ASN A 194 13.77 7.47 -7.89
N LYS A 195 15.10 7.56 -7.77
CA LYS A 195 15.81 8.84 -7.71
C LYS A 195 15.61 9.71 -8.96
N THR A 196 15.52 9.09 -10.14
CA THR A 196 15.29 9.80 -11.40
C THR A 196 13.89 10.43 -11.42
N LEU A 197 12.88 9.68 -11.03
CA LEU A 197 11.52 10.19 -10.97
C LEU A 197 11.36 11.27 -9.91
N MET A 198 11.96 11.07 -8.72
CA MET A 198 11.89 12.07 -7.66
C MET A 198 12.54 13.40 -8.02
N LYS A 199 13.63 13.41 -8.81
CA LYS A 199 14.20 14.67 -9.36
C LYS A 199 13.16 15.48 -10.17
N ILE A 200 12.28 14.80 -10.92
CA ILE A 200 11.22 15.44 -11.70
C ILE A 200 10.05 15.87 -10.83
N VAL A 201 9.61 15.01 -9.93
CA VAL A 201 8.49 15.27 -9.01
C VAL A 201 8.78 16.40 -8.04
N SER A 202 10.05 16.58 -7.63
CA SER A 202 10.47 17.61 -6.69
C SER A 202 10.81 18.96 -7.35
N HIS A 203 10.65 19.08 -8.66
CA HIS A 203 11.00 20.32 -9.37
C HIS A 203 10.10 21.49 -8.96
N SER A 204 10.66 22.48 -8.28
CA SER A 204 9.92 23.64 -7.75
C SER A 204 10.00 24.90 -8.62
N GLY A 205 10.88 24.90 -9.62
CA GLY A 205 11.10 26.03 -10.51
C GLY A 205 10.19 26.07 -11.74
N VAL A 206 10.58 26.89 -12.70
CA VAL A 206 10.01 26.87 -14.06
C VAL A 206 10.83 25.93 -14.90
N TYR A 207 10.19 24.90 -15.44
CA TYR A 207 10.79 24.05 -16.46
C TYR A 207 10.54 24.66 -17.84
N THR A 208 11.56 24.71 -18.67
CA THR A 208 11.51 25.37 -19.97
C THR A 208 11.78 24.37 -21.09
N ILE A 209 10.88 24.34 -22.08
CA ILE A 209 11.09 23.59 -23.34
C ILE A 209 11.24 24.64 -24.45
N GLY A 210 12.38 24.65 -25.12
CA GLY A 210 12.64 25.49 -26.27
C GLY A 210 11.83 25.09 -27.49
N PRO A 211 12.09 25.71 -28.67
CA PRO A 211 11.48 25.30 -29.93
C PRO A 211 11.71 23.82 -30.23
N THR A 212 10.70 23.19 -30.85
CA THR A 212 10.72 21.79 -31.29
C THR A 212 10.57 21.68 -32.79
N ASN A 213 10.51 20.47 -33.33
CA ASN A 213 10.24 20.24 -34.77
C ASN A 213 8.83 20.73 -35.21
N LYS A 214 7.92 21.03 -34.28
CA LYS A 214 6.54 21.47 -34.57
C LYS A 214 6.17 22.81 -33.94
N SER A 215 6.95 23.35 -33.00
CA SER A 215 6.68 24.58 -32.29
C SER A 215 7.88 25.49 -32.33
N ASN A 216 7.68 26.75 -32.79
CA ASN A 216 8.71 27.79 -32.75
C ASN A 216 8.75 28.56 -31.41
N PHE A 217 7.88 28.21 -30.46
CA PHE A 217 7.72 28.93 -29.22
C PHE A 217 8.39 28.17 -28.07
N THR A 218 8.99 28.93 -27.15
CA THR A 218 9.45 28.41 -25.85
C THR A 218 8.26 28.29 -24.90
N ARG A 219 8.13 27.13 -24.28
CA ARG A 219 7.08 26.83 -23.30
C ARG A 219 7.65 26.82 -21.91
N TYR A 220 6.89 27.34 -20.94
CA TYR A 220 7.26 27.46 -19.55
C TYR A 220 6.25 26.76 -18.69
N TYR A 221 6.70 25.76 -17.91
CA TYR A 221 5.85 24.94 -17.07
C TYR A 221 6.19 25.10 -15.59
N ARG A 222 5.15 25.28 -14.77
CA ARG A 222 5.24 25.26 -13.31
C ARG A 222 4.46 24.08 -12.78
N HIS A 223 4.89 23.58 -11.62
CA HIS A 223 4.21 22.50 -10.95
C HIS A 223 2.81 22.91 -10.48
N ARG A 224 1.82 22.05 -10.70
CA ARG A 224 0.45 22.24 -10.17
C ARG A 224 0.30 21.85 -8.71
N TYR A 225 1.23 21.09 -8.16
CA TYR A 225 1.27 20.72 -6.76
C TYR A 225 1.69 21.89 -5.90
N GLN A 226 0.85 22.27 -4.91
CA GLN A 226 0.93 23.55 -4.20
C GLN A 226 1.73 23.50 -2.88
N MET A 227 2.28 22.33 -2.49
CA MET A 227 3.07 22.21 -1.26
C MET A 227 4.59 22.39 -1.50
N LEU A 228 5.03 22.64 -2.74
CA LEU A 228 6.39 23.05 -3.04
C LEU A 228 6.58 24.56 -2.79
N PRO A 229 7.85 25.04 -2.62
CA PRO A 229 8.13 26.46 -2.45
C PRO A 229 7.49 27.33 -3.53
N GLY A 230 6.77 28.37 -3.10
CA GLY A 230 6.03 29.28 -3.98
C GLY A 230 4.59 28.85 -4.28
N GLY A 231 4.12 27.73 -3.76
CA GLY A 231 2.71 27.33 -3.80
C GLY A 231 1.92 27.87 -2.60
N ASP A 232 0.58 27.90 -2.72
CA ASP A 232 -0.33 28.45 -1.71
C ASP A 232 -0.34 27.65 -0.39
N TYR A 233 0.07 26.37 -0.45
CA TYR A 233 0.15 25.45 0.68
C TYR A 233 1.59 24.98 0.92
N ALA A 234 2.58 25.84 0.62
CA ALA A 234 3.99 25.51 0.73
C ALA A 234 4.32 24.88 2.10
N TYR A 235 4.94 23.70 2.08
CA TYR A 235 5.33 22.96 3.26
C TYR A 235 6.84 22.70 3.25
N LYS A 236 7.52 23.12 4.31
CA LYS A 236 9.01 23.17 4.36
C LYS A 236 9.70 21.83 4.14
N TYR A 237 9.03 20.71 4.47
CA TYR A 237 9.58 19.36 4.31
C TYR A 237 9.05 18.65 3.07
N SER A 238 8.21 19.31 2.26
CA SER A 238 7.67 18.70 1.04
C SER A 238 8.76 18.48 0.01
N LEU A 239 8.80 17.28 -0.53
CA LEU A 239 9.66 16.88 -1.65
C LEU A 239 8.89 16.82 -2.98
N GLY A 240 7.61 17.20 -2.99
CA GLY A 240 6.79 17.16 -4.18
C GLY A 240 5.62 16.23 -4.08
N GLY A 241 4.95 16.02 -5.20
CA GLY A 241 3.76 15.17 -5.24
C GLY A 241 2.99 15.29 -6.54
N LYS A 242 1.80 14.72 -6.55
CA LYS A 242 0.90 14.75 -7.72
C LYS A 242 -0.53 15.02 -7.29
N THR A 243 -1.15 15.98 -7.95
CA THR A 243 -2.58 16.29 -7.83
C THR A 243 -3.40 15.50 -8.83
N GLY A 244 -4.65 15.19 -8.48
CA GLY A 244 -5.66 14.65 -9.37
C GLY A 244 -7.00 15.32 -9.13
N TYR A 245 -7.81 15.43 -10.18
CA TYR A 245 -9.20 15.86 -10.12
C TYR A 245 -9.95 15.35 -11.35
N THR A 246 -11.08 14.76 -11.15
CA THR A 246 -12.21 14.63 -12.06
C THR A 246 -13.47 14.78 -11.21
N ASP A 247 -14.63 15.00 -11.86
CA ASP A 247 -15.88 15.14 -11.11
C ASP A 247 -16.21 13.88 -10.30
N ASP A 248 -15.89 12.69 -10.83
CA ASP A 248 -16.10 11.41 -10.15
C ASP A 248 -15.10 11.16 -9.01
N ALA A 249 -13.84 11.55 -9.21
CA ALA A 249 -12.76 11.31 -8.25
C ALA A 249 -12.75 12.32 -7.10
N GLY A 250 -13.32 13.51 -7.28
CA GLY A 250 -13.06 14.63 -6.39
C GLY A 250 -11.57 15.03 -6.39
N ASN A 251 -11.12 15.73 -5.36
CA ASN A 251 -9.75 16.16 -5.27
C ASN A 251 -8.85 15.08 -4.65
N CYS A 252 -7.84 14.65 -5.41
CA CYS A 252 -6.85 13.67 -5.01
C CYS A 252 -5.48 14.31 -4.86
N LEU A 253 -4.66 13.79 -3.94
CA LEU A 253 -3.31 14.26 -3.68
C LEU A 253 -2.42 13.09 -3.24
N VAL A 254 -1.27 12.96 -3.86
CA VAL A 254 -0.15 12.15 -3.37
C VAL A 254 0.98 13.09 -3.05
N SER A 255 1.52 13.02 -1.84
CA SER A 255 2.56 13.92 -1.33
C SER A 255 3.72 13.14 -0.75
N PHE A 256 4.93 13.61 -1.04
CA PHE A 256 6.19 13.12 -0.51
C PHE A 256 6.81 14.15 0.40
N ALA A 257 7.23 13.77 1.59
CA ALA A 257 7.90 14.65 2.53
C ALA A 257 9.04 13.92 3.25
N GLN A 258 10.04 14.69 3.66
CA GLN A 258 11.15 14.20 4.47
C GLN A 258 11.57 15.25 5.49
N LYS A 259 11.73 14.81 6.73
CA LYS A 259 12.37 15.56 7.80
C LYS A 259 13.41 14.64 8.43
N ASP A 260 14.65 15.10 8.43
CA ASP A 260 15.80 14.32 8.87
C ASP A 260 15.86 12.95 8.12
N ASP A 261 15.85 11.83 8.81
CA ASP A 261 15.83 10.48 8.24
C ASP A 261 14.43 9.89 8.05
N LEU A 262 13.37 10.58 8.51
CA LEU A 262 11.99 10.11 8.35
C LEU A 262 11.41 10.58 7.01
N ARG A 263 11.01 9.62 6.18
CA ARG A 263 10.41 9.82 4.86
C ARG A 263 8.96 9.38 4.90
N LEU A 264 8.03 10.28 4.58
CA LEU A 264 6.60 10.01 4.64
C LEU A 264 5.93 10.19 3.28
N ILE A 265 4.95 9.33 3.02
CA ILE A 265 4.02 9.41 1.90
C ILE A 265 2.63 9.64 2.47
N CYS A 266 1.94 10.67 1.97
CA CYS A 266 0.53 10.89 2.28
C CYS A 266 -0.30 10.81 1.01
N VAL A 267 -1.28 9.93 1.00
CA VAL A 267 -2.27 9.79 -0.07
C VAL A 267 -3.62 10.24 0.47
N ILE A 268 -4.22 11.21 -0.19
CA ILE A 268 -5.58 11.65 0.07
C ILE A 268 -6.38 11.56 -1.23
N MET A 269 -7.54 10.92 -1.16
CA MET A 269 -8.43 10.76 -2.29
C MET A 269 -9.82 11.27 -1.95
N LYS A 270 -10.59 11.67 -2.96
CA LYS A 270 -11.99 12.11 -2.85
C LYS A 270 -12.21 13.21 -1.80
N SER A 271 -11.28 14.15 -1.69
CA SER A 271 -11.31 15.26 -0.75
C SER A 271 -11.81 16.55 -1.40
N THR A 272 -11.78 17.65 -0.62
CA THR A 272 -11.93 19.01 -1.13
C THR A 272 -10.59 19.60 -1.57
N ASP A 273 -10.60 20.66 -2.36
CA ASP A 273 -9.36 21.27 -2.87
C ASP A 273 -8.42 21.73 -1.74
N ALA A 274 -8.94 22.45 -0.75
CA ALA A 274 -8.15 22.88 0.39
C ALA A 274 -7.91 21.75 1.43
N GLY A 275 -8.89 20.85 1.58
CA GLY A 275 -8.85 19.75 2.57
C GLY A 275 -7.65 18.85 2.35
N ARG A 276 -7.42 18.40 1.11
CA ARG A 276 -6.30 17.52 0.78
C ARG A 276 -4.93 18.07 1.22
N TYR A 277 -4.71 19.39 1.15
CA TYR A 277 -3.45 20.00 1.57
C TYR A 277 -3.36 20.18 3.09
N LYS A 278 -4.46 20.63 3.72
CA LYS A 278 -4.51 20.88 5.17
C LYS A 278 -4.34 19.56 5.93
N ASP A 279 -5.04 18.52 5.53
CA ASP A 279 -4.96 17.21 6.17
C ASP A 279 -3.58 16.59 5.97
N THR A 280 -2.98 16.71 4.77
CA THR A 280 -1.60 16.26 4.51
C THR A 280 -0.61 16.96 5.43
N THR A 281 -0.72 18.29 5.58
CA THR A 281 0.16 19.07 6.47
C THR A 281 -0.02 18.63 7.93
N ALA A 282 -1.26 18.47 8.38
CA ALA A 282 -1.55 18.07 9.76
C ALA A 282 -0.97 16.70 10.09
N LEU A 283 -1.09 15.73 9.16
CA LEU A 283 -0.53 14.40 9.33
C LEU A 283 1.01 14.42 9.34
N PHE A 284 1.63 15.13 8.39
CA PHE A 284 3.08 15.27 8.37
C PHE A 284 3.62 15.94 9.63
N ASP A 285 3.02 17.05 10.07
CA ASP A 285 3.42 17.74 11.29
C ASP A 285 3.28 16.85 12.52
N TYR A 286 2.19 16.08 12.63
CA TYR A 286 1.99 15.19 13.76
C TYR A 286 3.10 14.15 13.85
N TYR A 287 3.38 13.43 12.78
CA TYR A 287 4.40 12.37 12.82
C TYR A 287 5.83 12.92 12.87
N PHE A 288 6.15 13.94 12.12
CA PHE A 288 7.50 14.56 12.16
C PHE A 288 7.86 15.24 13.49
N ASN A 289 6.89 15.63 14.29
CA ASN A 289 7.16 16.28 15.57
C ASN A 289 7.09 15.32 16.76
N ASN A 290 6.41 14.17 16.60
CA ASN A 290 6.14 13.28 17.72
C ASN A 290 6.74 11.88 17.58
N TYR A 291 7.31 11.53 16.42
CA TYR A 291 7.91 10.24 16.18
C TYR A 291 9.35 10.36 15.67
N HIS A 292 10.15 9.32 15.93
CA HIS A 292 11.51 9.20 15.41
C HIS A 292 11.85 7.74 15.15
N LYS A 293 12.83 7.52 14.27
CA LYS A 293 13.36 6.18 14.00
C LYS A 293 14.31 5.75 15.11
N VAL A 294 14.11 4.53 15.61
CA VAL A 294 15.04 3.85 16.48
C VAL A 294 15.56 2.63 15.76
N TYR A 295 16.81 2.70 15.32
CA TYR A 295 17.45 1.61 14.60
C TYR A 295 17.73 0.44 15.55
N LEU A 296 17.38 -0.76 15.11
CA LEU A 296 17.63 -1.98 15.84
C LEU A 296 19.00 -2.52 15.41
N ASP A 297 19.88 -2.67 16.38
CA ASP A 297 21.15 -3.34 16.15
C ASP A 297 21.05 -4.83 16.52
N ASN A 298 22.00 -5.62 16.06
CA ASN A 298 22.08 -7.05 16.39
C ASN A 298 22.74 -7.29 17.74
N SER A 299 22.84 -6.27 18.60
CA SER A 299 23.34 -6.41 19.97
C SER A 299 22.34 -7.18 20.84
N ALA A 300 22.85 -7.86 21.85
CA ALA A 300 22.02 -8.57 22.81
C ALA A 300 20.97 -7.67 23.50
N SER A 301 21.20 -6.35 23.57
CA SER A 301 20.26 -5.37 24.14
C SER A 301 19.05 -5.14 23.25
N SER A 302 19.22 -5.01 21.94
CA SER A 302 18.11 -4.84 20.97
C SER A 302 17.30 -6.12 20.83
N LEU A 303 17.97 -7.27 20.91
CA LEU A 303 17.34 -8.59 20.87
C LEU A 303 16.68 -8.96 22.20
N SER A 304 17.10 -8.38 23.34
CA SER A 304 16.62 -8.69 24.68
C SER A 304 15.62 -7.70 25.26
N THR A 305 15.18 -6.71 24.50
CA THR A 305 14.17 -5.76 24.97
C THR A 305 12.85 -6.48 25.23
N GLY A 306 12.51 -6.59 26.49
CA GLY A 306 11.23 -7.04 26.99
C GLY A 306 10.86 -8.49 26.66
N GLN A 307 11.30 -9.46 27.46
CA GLN A 307 10.79 -10.85 27.50
C GLN A 307 10.82 -11.68 26.20
N VAL A 308 11.52 -11.25 25.16
CA VAL A 308 11.77 -12.09 24.00
C VAL A 308 12.84 -13.11 24.34
N ASP A 309 12.42 -14.35 24.58
CA ASP A 309 13.35 -15.45 24.86
C ASP A 309 13.96 -15.94 23.53
N ILE A 310 15.01 -15.23 23.08
CA ILE A 310 15.77 -15.57 21.87
C ILE A 310 16.48 -16.92 22.04
N LEU A 311 16.72 -17.36 23.26
CA LEU A 311 17.26 -18.70 23.52
C LEU A 311 16.32 -19.80 23.01
N ASN A 312 15.02 -19.56 22.97
CA ASN A 312 14.07 -20.45 22.31
C ASN A 312 14.14 -20.37 20.78
N ILE A 313 14.59 -19.25 20.20
CA ILE A 313 14.84 -19.12 18.76
C ILE A 313 16.11 -19.89 18.40
N THR A 314 17.20 -19.69 19.13
CA THR A 314 18.49 -20.35 18.88
C THR A 314 18.46 -21.86 19.14
N GLY A 315 17.61 -22.36 20.06
CA GLY A 315 17.42 -23.78 20.27
C GLY A 315 16.73 -24.53 19.13
N ARG A 316 16.11 -23.82 18.21
CA ARG A 316 15.50 -24.38 16.99
C ARG A 316 16.43 -24.33 15.77
N VAL A 317 17.50 -23.54 15.82
CA VAL A 317 18.53 -23.46 14.79
C VAL A 317 19.72 -24.29 15.30
N SER A 318 20.11 -25.31 14.56
CA SER A 318 21.27 -26.14 14.90
C SER A 318 22.49 -25.23 15.09
N SER A 319 23.25 -25.43 16.14
CA SER A 319 24.42 -24.65 16.54
C SER A 319 25.60 -24.87 15.56
N SER A 320 25.48 -24.45 14.30
CA SER A 320 26.62 -24.34 13.40
C SER A 320 27.23 -22.94 13.55
N SER A 321 28.55 -22.86 13.57
CA SER A 321 29.33 -21.62 13.64
C SER A 321 29.06 -20.64 12.47
N ASP A 322 28.28 -21.08 11.48
CA ASP A 322 28.07 -20.39 10.22
C ASP A 322 26.69 -19.74 10.09
N ILE A 323 25.89 -19.77 11.16
CA ILE A 323 24.54 -19.16 11.18
C ILE A 323 24.53 -18.03 12.21
N SER A 324 24.15 -16.84 11.76
CA SER A 324 23.79 -15.72 12.64
C SER A 324 22.31 -15.36 12.47
N ILE A 325 21.69 -15.03 13.58
CA ILE A 325 20.31 -14.57 13.63
C ILE A 325 20.35 -13.10 14.03
N GLY A 326 19.64 -12.27 13.29
CA GLY A 326 19.60 -10.85 13.56
C GLY A 326 18.53 -10.13 12.75
N PHE A 327 18.44 -8.83 12.93
CA PHE A 327 17.63 -7.97 12.07
C PHE A 327 18.30 -7.79 10.70
N ALA A 328 17.52 -7.53 9.67
CA ALA A 328 18.05 -7.02 8.42
C ALA A 328 18.78 -5.69 8.67
N ASP A 329 19.77 -5.39 7.81
CA ASP A 329 20.46 -4.10 7.87
C ASP A 329 19.43 -2.95 7.77
N ASP A 330 19.68 -1.87 8.50
CA ASP A 330 18.84 -0.68 8.56
C ASP A 330 17.41 -0.91 9.10
N THR A 331 17.14 -2.04 9.79
CA THR A 331 15.86 -2.26 10.47
C THR A 331 15.67 -1.26 11.60
N TYR A 332 14.52 -0.61 11.65
CA TYR A 332 14.15 0.35 12.70
C TYR A 332 12.69 0.21 13.11
N LEU A 333 12.37 0.80 14.23
CA LEU A 333 11.00 1.06 14.69
C LEU A 333 10.72 2.56 14.61
N LEU A 334 9.51 2.93 14.24
CA LEU A 334 9.04 4.30 14.34
C LEU A 334 8.29 4.46 15.67
N VAL A 335 8.95 5.07 16.65
CA VAL A 335 8.41 5.18 18.00
C VAL A 335 8.13 6.61 18.39
N PRO A 336 7.14 6.87 19.28
CA PRO A 336 6.94 8.18 19.86
C PRO A 336 8.22 8.69 20.55
N THR A 337 8.49 10.00 20.40
CA THR A 337 9.68 10.63 21.01
C THR A 337 9.73 10.53 22.53
N SER A 338 8.60 10.30 23.19
CA SER A 338 8.45 10.06 24.63
C SER A 338 8.83 8.65 25.06
N VAL A 339 8.93 7.68 24.13
CA VAL A 339 9.08 6.25 24.40
C VAL A 339 10.51 5.81 24.13
N LYS A 340 11.09 5.04 25.07
CA LYS A 340 12.42 4.43 24.92
C LYS A 340 12.29 2.98 24.48
N LEU A 341 13.25 2.50 23.71
CA LEU A 341 13.31 1.10 23.28
C LEU A 341 13.22 0.11 24.46
N SER A 342 13.83 0.44 25.61
CA SER A 342 13.80 -0.39 26.83
C SER A 342 12.42 -0.50 27.50
N GLU A 343 11.45 0.33 27.08
CA GLU A 343 10.08 0.33 27.61
C GLU A 343 9.14 -0.49 26.73
N LEU A 344 9.63 -0.98 25.58
CA LEU A 344 8.85 -1.78 24.65
C LEU A 344 8.83 -3.26 25.07
N THR A 345 7.73 -3.93 24.78
CA THR A 345 7.57 -5.38 24.90
C THR A 345 7.48 -5.98 23.49
N GLY A 346 8.37 -6.93 23.18
CA GLY A 346 8.37 -7.62 21.90
C GLY A 346 7.64 -8.96 21.96
N ILE A 347 6.78 -9.24 20.98
CA ILE A 347 6.13 -10.55 20.80
C ILE A 347 6.64 -11.16 19.50
N VAL A 348 7.24 -12.36 19.59
CA VAL A 348 7.78 -13.06 18.42
C VAL A 348 6.72 -13.94 17.79
N THR A 349 6.55 -13.80 16.46
CA THR A 349 5.72 -14.68 15.63
C THR A 349 6.62 -15.35 14.60
N TYR A 350 6.57 -16.67 14.49
CA TYR A 350 7.41 -17.45 13.58
C TYR A 350 6.82 -17.57 12.18
N SER A 351 7.68 -17.88 11.20
CA SER A 351 7.40 -17.82 9.75
C SER A 351 6.51 -18.94 9.19
N ASP A 352 6.04 -19.89 9.97
CA ASP A 352 4.94 -20.80 9.59
C ASP A 352 3.59 -20.06 9.44
N ASN A 353 3.56 -18.77 9.76
CA ASN A 353 2.48 -17.88 9.37
C ASN A 353 2.69 -17.39 7.92
N PRO A 354 1.74 -17.66 6.98
CA PRO A 354 1.84 -17.25 5.58
C PRO A 354 2.09 -15.76 5.35
N ALA A 355 1.75 -14.89 6.31
CA ALA A 355 2.00 -13.45 6.24
C ALA A 355 3.49 -13.08 6.22
N TYR A 356 4.37 -13.97 6.67
CA TYR A 356 5.83 -13.74 6.74
C TYR A 356 6.64 -14.65 5.82
N ALA A 357 6.01 -15.64 5.20
CA ALA A 357 6.67 -16.65 4.34
C ALA A 357 7.19 -16.11 2.99
N GLY A 358 7.14 -14.82 2.74
CA GLY A 358 7.46 -14.23 1.44
C GLY A 358 8.50 -13.12 1.44
N LYS A 359 9.06 -12.74 2.60
CA LYS A 359 10.17 -11.78 2.61
C LYS A 359 11.47 -12.55 2.66
N ASP A 360 12.34 -12.31 1.68
CA ASP A 360 13.62 -13.00 1.44
C ASP A 360 14.39 -13.28 2.74
N GLY A 361 14.38 -14.54 3.21
CA GLY A 361 15.12 -14.99 4.38
C GLY A 361 14.51 -14.68 5.75
N GLY A 362 13.31 -14.12 5.81
CA GLY A 362 12.61 -13.85 7.08
C GLY A 362 12.24 -15.14 7.83
N PHE A 363 12.74 -15.27 9.06
CA PHE A 363 12.50 -16.42 9.94
C PHE A 363 11.38 -16.19 10.93
N ALA A 364 11.31 -14.98 11.48
CA ALA A 364 10.31 -14.56 12.44
C ALA A 364 10.08 -13.05 12.35
N CYS A 365 9.00 -12.58 12.94
CA CYS A 365 8.72 -11.16 13.12
C CYS A 365 8.56 -10.87 14.62
N ILE A 366 9.14 -9.77 15.08
CA ILE A 366 8.87 -9.23 16.40
C ILE A 366 7.90 -8.08 16.23
N THR A 367 6.75 -8.16 16.88
CA THR A 367 5.84 -7.02 17.02
C THR A 367 6.12 -6.34 18.36
N TYR A 368 6.43 -5.06 18.34
CA TYR A 368 6.74 -4.27 19.52
C TYR A 368 5.52 -3.51 20.02
N TYR A 369 5.36 -3.51 21.33
CA TYR A 369 4.26 -2.84 22.02
C TYR A 369 4.79 -1.90 23.10
N TYR A 370 4.15 -0.75 23.25
CA TYR A 370 4.23 0.10 24.44
C TYR A 370 2.89 0.01 25.17
N GLY A 371 2.87 -0.64 26.32
CA GLY A 371 1.61 -1.06 26.93
C GLY A 371 0.82 -1.98 26.00
N ASN A 372 -0.35 -1.54 25.54
CA ASN A 372 -1.19 -2.26 24.58
C ASN A 372 -1.07 -1.71 23.15
N ALA A 373 -0.37 -0.59 22.94
CA ALA A 373 -0.24 0.04 21.62
C ALA A 373 0.87 -0.66 20.82
N ASN A 374 0.55 -1.12 19.62
CA ASN A 374 1.56 -1.60 18.66
C ASN A 374 2.35 -0.38 18.14
N VAL A 375 3.67 -0.43 18.28
CA VAL A 375 4.60 0.65 17.87
C VAL A 375 5.53 0.25 16.74
N GLY A 376 5.34 -0.92 16.16
CA GLY A 376 6.07 -1.36 14.96
C GLY A 376 6.43 -2.83 14.97
N ASN A 377 6.99 -3.27 13.83
CA ASN A 377 7.38 -4.65 13.59
C ASN A 377 8.81 -4.72 13.06
N ALA A 378 9.56 -5.75 13.46
CA ALA A 378 10.88 -6.01 12.94
C ALA A 378 11.01 -7.46 12.48
N THR A 379 11.54 -7.68 11.28
CA THR A 379 11.78 -9.02 10.76
C THR A 379 13.13 -9.54 11.23
N ILE A 380 13.14 -10.76 11.79
CA ILE A 380 14.34 -11.49 12.13
C ILE A 380 14.78 -12.32 10.93
N MET A 381 16.02 -12.15 10.54
CA MET A 381 16.68 -12.85 9.42
C MET A 381 17.61 -13.93 9.94
N ILE A 382 17.73 -15.01 9.18
CA ILE A 382 18.80 -15.98 9.34
C ILE A 382 19.86 -15.67 8.30
N ASN A 383 21.05 -15.30 8.74
CA ASN A 383 22.20 -15.05 7.87
C ASN A 383 23.15 -16.24 7.94
N TYR A 384 23.47 -16.81 6.79
CA TYR A 384 24.45 -17.88 6.65
C TYR A 384 25.80 -17.31 6.23
N THR A 385 26.85 -17.50 7.03
CA THR A 385 28.20 -17.02 6.77
C THR A 385 29.12 -18.08 6.11
N GLY A 386 28.61 -19.27 5.83
CA GLY A 386 29.34 -20.37 5.23
C GLY A 386 29.66 -20.16 3.74
N ASN A 387 30.88 -20.54 3.36
CA ASN A 387 31.46 -20.36 2.02
C ASN A 387 30.97 -21.40 0.99
N ASP A 388 29.73 -21.85 1.06
CA ASP A 388 29.23 -22.91 0.17
C ASP A 388 28.72 -22.33 -1.15
N LYS A 389 29.53 -22.49 -2.21
CA LYS A 389 29.27 -21.97 -3.57
C LYS A 389 28.13 -22.69 -4.33
N ASN A 390 27.40 -23.57 -3.68
CA ASN A 390 26.39 -24.43 -4.33
C ASN A 390 24.92 -24.06 -4.01
N THR A 391 24.66 -22.93 -3.37
CA THR A 391 23.30 -22.49 -3.11
C THR A 391 22.87 -21.48 -4.18
N GLY A 392 21.96 -21.87 -5.05
CA GLY A 392 21.48 -21.09 -6.21
C GLY A 392 20.54 -19.92 -5.87
N LEU A 393 20.51 -19.46 -4.63
CA LEU A 393 19.78 -18.27 -4.17
C LEU A 393 20.63 -17.63 -3.07
N ASN A 394 21.32 -16.55 -3.39
CA ASN A 394 22.00 -15.62 -2.47
C ASN A 394 22.24 -16.10 -1.03
N GLY A 395 22.85 -17.31 -0.85
CA GLY A 395 23.28 -17.78 0.46
C GLY A 395 22.23 -18.41 1.37
N VAL A 396 20.98 -18.57 0.96
CA VAL A 396 19.97 -19.30 1.77
C VAL A 396 20.02 -20.78 1.37
N PRO A 397 20.44 -21.71 2.27
CA PRO A 397 20.33 -23.14 2.00
C PRO A 397 18.85 -23.47 1.82
N HIS A 398 18.50 -24.29 0.82
CA HIS A 398 17.27 -25.08 0.91
C HIS A 398 17.42 -26.00 2.14
N ALA A 399 17.03 -25.48 3.30
CA ALA A 399 16.82 -26.32 4.46
C ALA A 399 15.77 -27.34 4.05
N SER A 400 16.15 -28.60 3.96
CA SER A 400 15.21 -29.68 3.99
C SER A 400 14.49 -29.55 5.33
N TYR A 401 13.35 -28.90 5.32
CA TYR A 401 12.48 -28.82 6.49
C TYR A 401 12.13 -30.24 6.88
N SER A 402 12.72 -30.74 7.96
CA SER A 402 12.15 -31.86 8.65
C SER A 402 10.73 -31.39 9.00
N THR A 403 9.74 -32.05 8.46
CA THR A 403 8.34 -31.77 8.71
C THR A 403 8.13 -31.67 10.23
N TYR A 404 8.10 -30.43 10.74
CA TYR A 404 7.68 -30.15 12.11
C TYR A 404 6.24 -30.62 12.22
N ASN A 405 6.02 -31.59 13.10
CA ASN A 405 4.68 -32.09 13.41
C ASN A 405 4.16 -31.23 14.58
N PRO A 406 3.25 -30.27 14.34
CA PRO A 406 2.80 -29.31 15.36
C PRO A 406 1.90 -29.94 16.44
N SER A 407 1.79 -31.27 16.48
CA SER A 407 0.79 -31.96 17.29
C SER A 407 1.09 -32.09 18.78
N LYS A 408 2.18 -31.49 19.32
CA LYS A 408 2.51 -31.71 20.74
C LYS A 408 2.62 -30.50 21.64
N ASP A 409 2.78 -29.27 21.14
CA ASP A 409 3.05 -28.12 22.01
C ASP A 409 2.30 -26.81 21.66
N THR A 410 1.22 -26.84 20.91
CA THR A 410 0.40 -25.65 20.72
C THR A 410 -0.62 -25.52 21.84
N VAL A 411 -0.34 -24.66 22.79
CA VAL A 411 -1.35 -24.18 23.75
C VAL A 411 -2.25 -23.19 22.98
N PHE A 412 -3.37 -23.69 22.47
CA PHE A 412 -4.39 -22.83 21.92
C PHE A 412 -5.12 -22.11 23.06
N HIS A 413 -4.92 -20.82 23.22
CA HIS A 413 -5.82 -20.00 24.03
C HIS A 413 -7.17 -19.89 23.31
N ILE A 414 -8.06 -20.85 23.57
CA ILE A 414 -9.43 -20.80 23.10
C ILE A 414 -10.16 -19.75 23.94
N ASN A 415 -10.55 -18.65 23.34
CA ASN A 415 -11.41 -17.68 24.00
C ASN A 415 -12.82 -18.28 24.12
N ILE A 416 -13.07 -18.95 25.26
CA ILE A 416 -14.30 -19.68 25.55
C ILE A 416 -15.57 -18.85 25.30
N PRO A 417 -15.66 -17.55 25.66
CA PRO A 417 -16.81 -16.70 25.33
C PRO A 417 -17.09 -16.58 23.84
N ILE A 418 -16.07 -16.47 23.00
CA ILE A 418 -16.23 -16.35 21.54
C ILE A 418 -16.73 -17.67 20.95
N VAL A 419 -16.15 -18.79 21.36
CA VAL A 419 -16.57 -20.12 20.88
C VAL A 419 -18.00 -20.43 21.33
N ALA A 420 -18.36 -20.10 22.57
CA ALA A 420 -19.73 -20.23 23.07
C ALA A 420 -20.74 -19.36 22.29
N GLY A 421 -20.34 -18.13 21.92
CA GLY A 421 -21.16 -17.24 21.07
C GLY A 421 -21.40 -17.80 19.67
N ILE A 422 -20.40 -18.40 19.05
CA ILE A 422 -20.51 -19.02 17.73
C ILE A 422 -21.42 -20.25 17.78
N ILE A 423 -21.29 -21.10 18.81
CA ILE A 423 -22.13 -22.30 19.00
C ILE A 423 -23.59 -21.92 19.25
N LEU A 424 -23.85 -20.88 20.09
CA LEU A 424 -25.19 -20.37 20.33
C LEU A 424 -25.82 -19.76 19.07
N GLY A 425 -25.05 -18.99 18.30
CA GLY A 425 -25.49 -18.43 17.02
C GLY A 425 -25.87 -19.50 16.00
N ALA A 426 -25.03 -20.52 15.84
CA ALA A 426 -25.31 -21.66 14.97
C ALA A 426 -26.55 -22.47 15.42
N GLY A 427 -26.74 -22.60 16.74
CA GLY A 427 -27.95 -23.23 17.33
C GLY A 427 -29.23 -22.47 17.04
N LEU A 428 -29.20 -21.15 17.13
CA LEU A 428 -30.35 -20.29 16.80
C LEU A 428 -30.71 -20.31 15.32
N ILE A 429 -29.72 -20.33 14.44
CA ILE A 429 -29.93 -20.44 13.00
C ILE A 429 -30.55 -21.79 12.63
N THR A 430 -30.05 -22.88 13.21
CA THR A 430 -30.61 -24.22 13.00
C THR A 430 -32.03 -24.34 13.54
N ALA A 431 -32.31 -23.80 14.71
CA ALA A 431 -33.67 -23.75 15.26
C ALA A 431 -34.63 -22.93 14.38
N GLY A 432 -34.17 -21.79 13.84
CA GLY A 432 -34.93 -20.96 12.89
C GLY A 432 -35.25 -21.69 11.60
N ILE A 433 -34.30 -22.40 11.03
CA ILE A 433 -34.51 -23.25 9.82
C ILE A 433 -35.52 -24.37 10.10
N ILE A 434 -35.39 -25.06 11.23
CA ILE A 434 -36.34 -26.10 11.64
C ILE A 434 -37.74 -25.53 11.83
N PHE A 435 -37.89 -24.38 12.46
CA PHE A 435 -39.16 -23.69 12.66
C PHE A 435 -39.79 -23.30 11.31
N ILE A 436 -39.04 -22.75 10.38
CA ILE A 436 -39.51 -22.44 9.02
C ILE A 436 -39.98 -23.70 8.29
N LEU A 437 -39.18 -24.78 8.31
CA LEU A 437 -39.52 -26.02 7.66
C LEU A 437 -40.77 -26.69 8.26
N ARG A 438 -40.95 -26.65 9.58
CA ARG A 438 -42.15 -27.14 10.26
C ARG A 438 -43.40 -26.29 9.90
N ASN A 439 -43.27 -24.98 9.79
CA ASN A 439 -44.38 -24.11 9.38
C ASN A 439 -44.79 -24.29 7.92
N PHE A 440 -43.80 -24.53 7.02
CA PHE A 440 -44.08 -24.90 5.63
C PHE A 440 -44.77 -26.24 5.50
N ARG A 441 -44.42 -27.24 6.32
CA ARG A 441 -45.10 -28.56 6.33
C ARG A 441 -46.55 -28.45 6.87
N ARG A 442 -46.78 -27.60 7.91
CA ARG A 442 -48.16 -27.37 8.44
C ARG A 442 -49.06 -26.66 7.43
N ARG A 443 -48.54 -25.71 6.64
CA ARG A 443 -49.33 -25.05 5.58
C ARG A 443 -49.71 -26.00 4.42
N LYS A 444 -48.87 -26.98 4.06
CA LYS A 444 -49.22 -27.97 3.05
C LYS A 444 -50.30 -28.97 3.52
N SER A 445 -50.43 -29.23 4.81
CA SER A 445 -51.45 -30.09 5.37
C SER A 445 -52.87 -29.47 5.38
N HIS A 446 -53.00 -28.14 5.41
CA HIS A 446 -54.28 -27.43 5.42
C HIS A 446 -54.89 -27.22 4.01
N TYR A 447 -54.12 -27.38 2.93
CA TYR A 447 -54.64 -27.22 1.58
C TYR A 447 -55.10 -28.53 0.91
N GLY A 448 -55.02 -29.70 1.58
CA GLY A 448 -55.29 -31.03 1.06
C GLY A 448 -56.70 -31.57 1.33
N SER A 449 -57.62 -30.85 1.99
CA SER A 449 -58.94 -31.43 2.38
C SER A 449 -60.15 -30.57 1.94
N ARG A 450 -60.19 -30.20 0.66
CA ARG A 450 -61.44 -29.83 -0.02
C ARG A 450 -61.59 -30.69 -1.29
N ARG A 451 -62.02 -31.91 -1.14
CA ARG A 451 -62.68 -32.66 -2.23
C ARG A 451 -64.16 -32.29 -2.21
N LEU A 452 -64.58 -31.69 -3.28
CA LEU A 452 -66.00 -31.44 -3.61
C LEU A 452 -66.69 -32.81 -3.76
N ARG A 453 -67.85 -32.97 -3.08
CA ARG A 453 -68.82 -33.98 -3.42
C ARG A 453 -69.77 -33.35 -4.42
N PHE A 454 -69.93 -33.99 -5.55
CA PHE A 454 -71.13 -34.15 -6.32
C PHE A 454 -71.30 -35.59 -6.63
#